data_1ddf43afbb6beb27d74b61352b3b922d
#
_entry.id   1ddf43afbb6beb27d74b61352b3b922d
#
_cell.length_a   1.000
_cell.length_b   1.000
_cell.length_c   1.000
_cell.angle_alpha   90.00
_cell.angle_beta   90.00
_cell.angle_gamma   90.00
#
_symmetry.space_group_name_H-M   'P 1'
#
loop_
_entity.id
_entity.type
_entity.pdbx_description
1 polymer ?
#
loop_
_entity_poly.entity_id
_entity_poly.type
_entity_poly.pdbx_seq_one_letter_code
_entity_poly.pdbx_strand_id
1 'polypeptide(L)'
;SSHRRQRQMCIRDRIYLDPELAIDQARQADQRWKDKKAGFLNGLPIGIKDIVDTKDMPTENGSLICKNRKPTEDAHLVKLLRDAGAVIMGKCVTTEFALSAPGKTKNPNDLDCTPGGSSSGSAAAVCDNMVPLAIGSQTGGSVLRPASYTGIFGLKPTFGTISRSGMSAISQRLDHPGIYANTPDDIKLVASVILSYDSKDLDMDSNYIFKNQAVSNPSPKFAFIKGPVWSCGDKDMQEEIEKFIANFPMEIETIELGTDFKEAAKSHEIIMNGSISRSLIDYYNTDKSKLHQFTVNRLSLIHI
;
A
#
# COMPACT_ATOMS: atom_id res chain seq x y z
N SER A 1 4.24 -24.86 -12.81
CA SER A 1 5.37 -25.15 -13.65
C SER A 1 6.67 -24.63 -13.03
N SER A 2 7.81 -25.23 -13.39
CA SER A 2 9.14 -24.87 -12.88
C SER A 2 9.48 -23.38 -13.14
N HIS A 3 9.12 -22.84 -14.30
CA HIS A 3 9.33 -21.43 -14.64
C HIS A 3 8.61 -20.45 -13.72
N ARG A 4 7.38 -20.74 -13.31
CA ARG A 4 6.64 -19.88 -12.38
C ARG A 4 7.30 -19.85 -11.00
N ARG A 5 7.78 -20.99 -10.48
CA ARG A 5 8.53 -21.05 -9.21
C ARG A 5 9.84 -20.29 -9.29
N GLN A 6 10.59 -20.44 -10.39
CA GLN A 6 11.84 -19.74 -10.62
C GLN A 6 11.63 -18.21 -10.63
N ARG A 7 10.59 -17.75 -11.33
CA ARG A 7 10.23 -16.32 -11.38
C ARG A 7 9.86 -15.78 -10.00
N GLN A 8 9.08 -16.52 -9.20
CA GLN A 8 8.74 -16.18 -7.82
C GLN A 8 9.98 -16.04 -6.93
N MET A 9 10.96 -16.92 -7.07
CA MET A 9 12.22 -16.84 -6.32
C MET A 9 13.05 -15.60 -6.70
N CYS A 10 12.96 -15.14 -7.95
CA CYS A 10 13.66 -13.93 -8.41
C CYS A 10 13.00 -12.64 -7.94
N ILE A 11 11.66 -12.58 -7.93
CA ILE A 11 10.89 -11.37 -7.59
C ILE A 11 10.94 -11.05 -6.11
N ARG A 12 10.90 -12.05 -5.21
CA ARG A 12 10.97 -11.89 -3.74
C ARG A 12 9.91 -10.92 -3.20
N ASP A 13 8.67 -11.13 -3.61
CA ASP A 13 7.52 -10.30 -3.25
C ASP A 13 6.95 -10.58 -1.85
N ARG A 14 7.21 -11.79 -1.29
CA ARG A 14 6.67 -12.23 0.00
C ARG A 14 7.76 -12.44 1.03
N ILE A 15 7.45 -12.04 2.27
CA ILE A 15 8.29 -12.29 3.44
C ILE A 15 7.77 -13.48 4.26
N TYR A 16 6.46 -13.73 4.21
CA TYR A 16 5.84 -14.86 4.89
C TYR A 16 4.71 -15.45 4.05
N LEU A 17 4.68 -16.76 3.97
CA LEU A 17 3.62 -17.54 3.33
C LEU A 17 3.48 -18.85 4.10
N ASP A 18 2.27 -19.16 4.55
CA ASP A 18 1.89 -20.44 5.13
C ASP A 18 0.85 -21.10 4.22
N PRO A 19 1.24 -22.10 3.41
CA PRO A 19 0.33 -22.76 2.49
C PRO A 19 -0.81 -23.51 3.19
N GLU A 20 -0.57 -24.11 4.36
CA GLU A 20 -1.59 -24.85 5.10
C GLU A 20 -2.66 -23.91 5.62
N LEU A 21 -2.24 -22.80 6.25
CA LEU A 21 -3.14 -21.75 6.70
C LEU A 21 -3.99 -21.16 5.55
N ALA A 22 -3.37 -20.92 4.40
CA ALA A 22 -4.07 -20.41 3.24
C ALA A 22 -5.11 -21.41 2.69
N ILE A 23 -4.76 -22.69 2.62
CA ILE A 23 -5.65 -23.77 2.20
C ILE A 23 -6.82 -23.93 3.17
N ASP A 24 -6.57 -23.85 4.48
CA ASP A 24 -7.64 -23.95 5.48
C ASP A 24 -8.63 -22.79 5.39
N GLN A 25 -8.15 -21.58 5.17
CA GLN A 25 -9.02 -20.42 4.90
C GLN A 25 -9.84 -20.62 3.61
N ALA A 26 -9.23 -21.19 2.55
CA ALA A 26 -9.93 -21.49 1.30
C ALA A 26 -11.03 -22.56 1.52
N ARG A 27 -10.74 -23.62 2.26
CA ARG A 27 -11.75 -24.64 2.63
C ARG A 27 -12.93 -24.04 3.42
N GLN A 28 -12.64 -23.11 4.32
CA GLN A 28 -13.70 -22.37 5.05
C GLN A 28 -14.53 -21.51 4.09
N ALA A 29 -13.91 -20.92 3.06
CA ALA A 29 -14.64 -20.19 2.03
C ALA A 29 -15.54 -21.11 1.21
N ASP A 30 -15.07 -22.30 0.83
CA ASP A 30 -15.89 -23.32 0.16
C ASP A 30 -17.10 -23.74 1.00
N GLN A 31 -16.89 -23.88 2.31
CA GLN A 31 -17.99 -24.22 3.23
C GLN A 31 -19.02 -23.08 3.30
N ARG A 32 -18.57 -21.81 3.39
CA ARG A 32 -19.49 -20.65 3.36
C ARG A 32 -20.31 -20.59 2.07
N TRP A 33 -19.72 -20.95 0.92
CA TRP A 33 -20.48 -21.08 -0.35
C TRP A 33 -21.57 -22.14 -0.26
N LYS A 34 -21.24 -23.34 0.25
CA LYS A 34 -22.22 -24.44 0.44
C LYS A 34 -23.35 -24.03 1.36
N ASP A 35 -23.04 -23.31 2.43
CA ASP A 35 -23.98 -22.85 3.44
C ASP A 35 -24.77 -21.60 3.01
N LYS A 36 -24.55 -21.07 1.80
CA LYS A 36 -25.14 -19.81 1.29
C LYS A 36 -24.84 -18.60 2.19
N LYS A 37 -23.68 -18.58 2.84
CA LYS A 37 -23.18 -17.53 3.74
C LYS A 37 -21.93 -16.81 3.17
N ALA A 38 -21.68 -16.95 1.87
CA ALA A 38 -20.53 -16.33 1.22
C ALA A 38 -20.65 -14.80 1.26
N GLY A 39 -19.60 -14.14 1.77
CA GLY A 39 -19.45 -12.67 1.71
C GLY A 39 -18.95 -12.19 0.36
N PHE A 40 -18.85 -10.88 0.20
CA PHE A 40 -18.44 -10.24 -1.08
C PHE A 40 -17.04 -10.63 -1.57
N LEU A 41 -16.12 -10.93 -0.65
CA LEU A 41 -14.74 -11.31 -0.96
C LEU A 41 -14.47 -12.80 -0.73
N ASN A 42 -15.52 -13.62 -0.65
CA ASN A 42 -15.40 -15.01 -0.23
C ASN A 42 -14.47 -15.84 -1.12
N GLY A 43 -13.39 -16.35 -0.54
CA GLY A 43 -12.38 -17.14 -1.23
C GLY A 43 -11.34 -16.32 -2.01
N LEU A 44 -11.44 -14.99 -2.04
CA LEU A 44 -10.51 -14.13 -2.76
C LEU A 44 -9.16 -14.01 -2.03
N PRO A 45 -8.03 -14.42 -2.64
CA PRO A 45 -6.73 -14.33 -2.02
C PRO A 45 -6.20 -12.90 -2.04
N ILE A 46 -5.77 -12.40 -0.87
CA ILE A 46 -5.26 -11.03 -0.69
C ILE A 46 -3.89 -11.08 0.01
N GLY A 47 -2.92 -10.34 -0.55
CA GLY A 47 -1.62 -10.11 0.07
C GLY A 47 -1.65 -8.92 1.03
N ILE A 48 -1.00 -9.03 2.19
CA ILE A 48 -0.98 -7.98 3.22
C ILE A 48 0.44 -7.45 3.40
N LYS A 49 0.65 -6.15 3.24
CA LYS A 49 1.95 -5.51 3.51
C LYS A 49 2.42 -5.78 4.93
N ASP A 50 3.72 -6.05 5.10
CA ASP A 50 4.32 -6.46 6.37
C ASP A 50 4.52 -5.33 7.40
N ILE A 51 3.60 -4.37 7.42
CA ILE A 51 3.41 -3.39 8.50
C ILE A 51 1.97 -3.40 9.03
N VAL A 52 1.12 -4.23 8.45
CA VAL A 52 -0.29 -4.38 8.83
C VAL A 52 -0.42 -5.69 9.60
N ASP A 53 -0.92 -5.61 10.81
CA ASP A 53 -0.99 -6.72 11.75
C ASP A 53 -1.97 -7.80 11.31
N THR A 54 -1.53 -9.04 11.45
CA THR A 54 -2.30 -10.26 11.24
C THR A 54 -2.05 -11.19 12.42
N LYS A 55 -3.09 -11.60 13.15
CA LYS A 55 -2.96 -12.39 14.39
C LYS A 55 -2.33 -13.78 14.23
N ASP A 56 -2.38 -14.31 13.02
CA ASP A 56 -1.93 -15.66 12.67
C ASP A 56 -0.59 -15.70 11.92
N MET A 57 -0.03 -14.54 11.56
CA MET A 57 1.24 -14.41 10.85
C MET A 57 2.14 -13.36 11.53
N PRO A 58 3.47 -13.47 11.40
CA PRO A 58 4.36 -12.43 11.90
C PRO A 58 4.15 -11.11 11.13
N THR A 59 4.39 -9.99 11.82
CA THR A 59 4.47 -8.65 11.23
C THR A 59 5.77 -8.02 11.69
N GLU A 60 6.76 -8.00 10.82
CA GLU A 60 8.16 -7.69 11.16
C GLU A 60 8.60 -6.30 10.67
N ASN A 61 7.72 -5.53 10.06
CA ASN A 61 7.99 -4.17 9.57
C ASN A 61 9.20 -4.08 8.62
N GLY A 62 9.57 -5.18 7.96
CA GLY A 62 10.76 -5.24 7.12
C GLY A 62 12.08 -5.05 7.87
N SER A 63 12.12 -5.17 9.20
CA SER A 63 13.28 -4.88 10.05
C SER A 63 13.68 -6.03 10.94
N LEU A 64 15.00 -6.25 11.07
CA LEU A 64 15.55 -7.28 11.97
C LEU A 64 15.22 -7.01 13.44
N ILE A 65 15.01 -5.78 13.84
CA ILE A 65 14.66 -5.45 15.22
C ILE A 65 13.26 -5.94 15.60
N CYS A 66 12.37 -6.09 14.60
CA CYS A 66 11.02 -6.62 14.77
C CYS A 66 10.92 -8.12 14.44
N LYS A 67 12.04 -8.81 14.28
CA LYS A 67 12.05 -10.23 13.90
C LYS A 67 11.24 -11.08 14.87
N ASN A 68 10.40 -11.95 14.33
CA ASN A 68 9.47 -12.82 15.05
C ASN A 68 8.37 -12.08 15.84
N ARG A 69 8.13 -10.81 15.59
CA ARG A 69 6.98 -10.11 16.18
C ARG A 69 5.69 -10.73 15.67
N LYS A 70 4.88 -11.27 16.59
CA LYS A 70 3.55 -11.83 16.29
C LYS A 70 2.49 -10.97 16.96
N PRO A 71 1.64 -10.27 16.18
CA PRO A 71 0.48 -9.57 16.71
C PRO A 71 -0.52 -10.54 17.37
N THR A 72 -1.23 -10.08 18.38
CA THR A 72 -2.29 -10.85 19.04
C THR A 72 -3.65 -10.66 18.39
N GLU A 73 -3.81 -9.56 17.62
CA GLU A 73 -5.04 -9.19 16.95
C GLU A 73 -4.77 -8.86 15.48
N ASP A 74 -5.79 -9.00 14.65
CA ASP A 74 -5.78 -8.48 13.28
C ASP A 74 -5.93 -6.95 13.31
N ALA A 75 -5.27 -6.26 12.40
CA ALA A 75 -5.60 -4.87 12.07
C ALA A 75 -7.08 -4.76 11.67
N HIS A 76 -7.71 -3.61 11.93
CA HIS A 76 -9.14 -3.42 11.64
C HIS A 76 -9.48 -3.77 10.18
N LEU A 77 -8.71 -3.29 9.22
CA LEU A 77 -8.92 -3.59 7.80
C LEU A 77 -8.77 -5.10 7.49
N VAL A 78 -7.85 -5.82 8.17
CA VAL A 78 -7.68 -7.26 7.98
C VAL A 78 -8.89 -8.03 8.53
N LYS A 79 -9.42 -7.58 9.67
CA LYS A 79 -10.65 -8.14 10.22
C LYS A 79 -11.82 -7.99 9.24
N LEU A 80 -12.02 -6.80 8.67
CA LEU A 80 -13.06 -6.55 7.67
C LEU A 80 -12.90 -7.46 6.44
N LEU A 81 -11.67 -7.63 5.94
CA LEU A 81 -11.39 -8.54 4.83
C LEU A 81 -11.77 -9.98 5.15
N ARG A 82 -11.40 -10.47 6.35
CA ARG A 82 -11.77 -11.83 6.80
C ARG A 82 -13.27 -11.99 6.98
N ASP A 83 -13.94 -11.01 7.58
CA ASP A 83 -15.38 -11.02 7.81
C ASP A 83 -16.15 -11.05 6.46
N ALA A 84 -15.60 -10.41 5.42
CA ALA A 84 -16.10 -10.49 4.05
C ALA A 84 -15.74 -11.80 3.34
N GLY A 85 -14.97 -12.68 3.98
CA GLY A 85 -14.63 -14.01 3.48
C GLY A 85 -13.33 -14.13 2.70
N ALA A 86 -12.51 -13.08 2.65
CA ALA A 86 -11.22 -13.12 1.97
C ALA A 86 -10.25 -14.13 2.60
N VAL A 87 -9.36 -14.68 1.78
CA VAL A 87 -8.23 -15.52 2.18
C VAL A 87 -6.99 -14.63 2.33
N ILE A 88 -6.49 -14.47 3.54
CA ILE A 88 -5.22 -13.76 3.76
C ILE A 88 -4.08 -14.67 3.34
N MET A 89 -3.53 -14.40 2.15
CA MET A 89 -2.59 -15.30 1.48
C MET A 89 -1.20 -15.30 2.11
N GLY A 90 -0.78 -14.17 2.68
CA GLY A 90 0.54 -14.02 3.28
C GLY A 90 0.96 -12.56 3.47
N LYS A 91 2.20 -12.38 3.94
CA LYS A 91 2.80 -11.06 4.16
C LYS A 91 3.68 -10.66 2.99
N CYS A 92 3.40 -9.50 2.42
CA CYS A 92 4.15 -8.91 1.32
C CYS A 92 5.32 -8.06 1.84
N VAL A 93 6.45 -8.13 1.16
CA VAL A 93 7.65 -7.37 1.52
C VAL A 93 7.35 -5.87 1.58
N THR A 94 7.84 -5.24 2.63
CA THR A 94 7.96 -3.79 2.77
C THR A 94 9.44 -3.39 2.85
N THR A 95 9.77 -2.16 2.51
CA THR A 95 11.04 -1.57 2.94
C THR A 95 11.04 -1.41 4.45
N GLU A 96 12.21 -1.35 5.08
CA GLU A 96 12.31 -1.25 6.54
C GLU A 96 11.48 -0.08 7.09
N PHE A 97 10.57 -0.37 8.02
CA PHE A 97 9.57 0.56 8.60
C PHE A 97 8.83 1.38 7.55
N ALA A 98 8.60 0.80 6.35
CA ALA A 98 8.02 1.50 5.21
C ALA A 98 8.75 2.80 4.81
N LEU A 99 10.02 2.95 5.16
CA LEU A 99 10.89 4.06 4.75
C LEU A 99 11.44 3.83 3.33
N SER A 100 12.66 4.32 3.07
CA SER A 100 13.23 4.32 1.71
C SER A 100 14.43 3.36 1.56
N ALA A 101 14.76 2.55 2.57
CA ALA A 101 15.84 1.57 2.46
C ALA A 101 15.53 0.56 1.34
N PRO A 102 16.41 0.39 0.34
CA PRO A 102 16.13 -0.51 -0.78
C PRO A 102 15.99 -1.94 -0.31
N GLY A 103 14.90 -2.60 -0.77
CA GLY A 103 14.65 -4.02 -0.52
C GLY A 103 15.19 -4.92 -1.63
N LYS A 104 15.00 -6.24 -1.46
CA LYS A 104 15.42 -7.26 -2.42
C LYS A 104 14.36 -7.58 -3.47
N THR A 105 13.17 -7.00 -3.37
CA THR A 105 12.06 -7.23 -4.30
C THR A 105 12.38 -6.62 -5.66
N LYS A 106 12.14 -7.39 -6.70
CA LYS A 106 12.37 -7.00 -8.09
C LYS A 106 11.07 -6.65 -8.79
N ASN A 107 11.17 -5.78 -9.79
CA ASN A 107 10.03 -5.47 -10.66
C ASN A 107 9.73 -6.66 -11.57
N PRO A 108 8.49 -7.19 -11.59
CA PRO A 108 8.16 -8.30 -12.48
C PRO A 108 8.29 -8.00 -13.98
N ASN A 109 8.18 -6.72 -14.37
CA ASN A 109 8.32 -6.32 -15.77
C ASN A 109 9.79 -6.22 -16.19
N ASP A 110 10.70 -5.92 -15.25
CA ASP A 110 12.14 -5.86 -15.48
C ASP A 110 12.88 -6.19 -14.17
N LEU A 111 13.50 -7.37 -14.11
CA LEU A 111 14.16 -7.89 -12.92
C LEU A 111 15.42 -7.12 -12.50
N ASP A 112 15.94 -6.23 -13.33
CA ASP A 112 17.06 -5.35 -12.99
C ASP A 112 16.59 -4.05 -12.35
N CYS A 113 15.29 -3.76 -12.43
CA CYS A 113 14.65 -2.59 -11.86
C CYS A 113 13.98 -2.87 -10.51
N THR A 114 13.79 -1.79 -9.73
CA THR A 114 12.97 -1.81 -8.51
C THR A 114 11.48 -1.76 -8.87
N PRO A 115 10.60 -2.44 -8.11
CA PRO A 115 9.15 -2.24 -8.25
C PRO A 115 8.67 -0.94 -7.59
N GLY A 116 9.58 -0.10 -7.10
CA GLY A 116 9.25 1.00 -6.21
C GLY A 116 9.03 0.53 -4.77
N GLY A 117 8.75 1.48 -3.89
CA GLY A 117 8.52 1.21 -2.46
C GLY A 117 7.71 2.32 -1.80
N SER A 118 7.35 2.13 -0.56
CA SER A 118 7.73 1.07 0.39
C SER A 118 6.91 -0.24 0.24
N SER A 119 5.75 -0.24 -0.42
CA SER A 119 4.89 -1.42 -0.62
C SER A 119 5.38 -2.28 -1.80
N SER A 120 6.68 -2.55 -1.87
CA SER A 120 7.34 -3.22 -2.98
C SER A 120 6.77 -4.61 -3.28
N GLY A 121 6.62 -5.44 -2.25
CA GLY A 121 6.09 -6.79 -2.39
C GLY A 121 4.62 -6.83 -2.76
N SER A 122 3.80 -5.92 -2.20
CA SER A 122 2.37 -5.86 -2.52
C SER A 122 2.14 -5.55 -4.00
N ALA A 123 2.86 -4.56 -4.54
CA ALA A 123 2.75 -4.22 -5.96
C ALA A 123 3.30 -5.32 -6.87
N ALA A 124 4.47 -5.88 -6.53
CA ALA A 124 5.07 -6.96 -7.31
C ALA A 124 4.20 -8.23 -7.34
N ALA A 125 3.55 -8.58 -6.20
CA ALA A 125 2.68 -9.75 -6.12
C ALA A 125 1.44 -9.63 -7.03
N VAL A 126 0.86 -8.44 -7.13
CA VAL A 126 -0.28 -8.17 -8.03
C VAL A 126 0.19 -8.13 -9.48
N CYS A 127 1.29 -7.44 -9.78
CA CYS A 127 1.86 -7.35 -11.12
C CYS A 127 2.18 -8.73 -11.73
N ASP A 128 2.75 -9.65 -10.92
CA ASP A 128 3.07 -11.02 -11.38
C ASP A 128 1.89 -12.00 -11.23
N ASN A 129 0.69 -11.50 -10.95
CA ASN A 129 -0.53 -12.31 -10.77
C ASN A 129 -0.38 -13.43 -9.70
N MET A 130 0.39 -13.19 -8.65
CA MET A 130 0.50 -14.09 -7.49
C MET A 130 -0.76 -14.05 -6.64
N VAL A 131 -1.32 -12.85 -6.52
CA VAL A 131 -2.62 -12.54 -5.92
C VAL A 131 -3.32 -11.50 -6.80
N PRO A 132 -4.65 -11.52 -6.92
CA PRO A 132 -5.39 -10.50 -7.66
C PRO A 132 -5.39 -9.14 -6.96
N LEU A 133 -5.20 -9.14 -5.65
CA LEU A 133 -5.33 -7.99 -4.77
C LEU A 133 -4.26 -7.96 -3.69
N ALA A 134 -3.81 -6.78 -3.32
CA ALA A 134 -2.94 -6.63 -2.14
C ALA A 134 -3.20 -5.31 -1.42
N ILE A 135 -2.94 -5.32 -0.11
CA ILE A 135 -2.95 -4.13 0.73
C ILE A 135 -1.53 -3.56 0.82
N GLY A 136 -1.43 -2.26 0.63
CA GLY A 136 -0.24 -1.45 0.84
C GLY A 136 -0.46 -0.33 1.85
N SER A 137 0.50 0.57 1.95
CA SER A 137 0.38 1.81 2.71
C SER A 137 1.17 2.94 2.06
N GLN A 138 0.77 4.18 2.33
CA GLN A 138 1.45 5.37 1.83
C GLN A 138 1.53 6.46 2.89
N THR A 139 2.74 6.96 3.10
CA THR A 139 3.04 8.19 3.85
C THR A 139 3.41 9.31 2.88
N GLY A 140 4.27 9.03 1.91
CA GLY A 140 4.66 9.94 0.83
C GLY A 140 4.12 9.49 -0.54
N GLY A 141 4.70 8.45 -1.12
CA GLY A 141 4.33 7.91 -2.44
C GLY A 141 4.19 6.38 -2.47
N SER A 142 4.14 5.72 -1.31
CA SER A 142 4.39 4.27 -1.18
C SER A 142 3.23 3.36 -1.63
N VAL A 143 2.14 3.88 -2.18
CA VAL A 143 1.11 3.15 -2.93
C VAL A 143 1.19 3.53 -4.41
N LEU A 144 1.12 4.82 -4.73
CA LEU A 144 1.02 5.26 -6.12
C LEU A 144 2.32 5.01 -6.91
N ARG A 145 3.49 5.21 -6.27
CA ARG A 145 4.78 4.97 -6.93
C ARG A 145 4.99 3.50 -7.30
N PRO A 146 4.83 2.50 -6.40
CA PRO A 146 4.94 1.10 -6.80
C PRO A 146 3.89 0.69 -7.84
N ALA A 147 2.67 1.20 -7.77
CA ALA A 147 1.65 0.95 -8.79
C ALA A 147 2.11 1.43 -10.18
N SER A 148 2.62 2.66 -10.25
CA SER A 148 3.16 3.24 -11.49
C SER A 148 4.34 2.44 -12.04
N TYR A 149 5.29 2.06 -11.18
CA TYR A 149 6.50 1.33 -11.60
C TYR A 149 6.20 -0.09 -12.10
N THR A 150 5.16 -0.70 -11.61
CA THR A 150 4.77 -2.08 -11.96
C THR A 150 3.62 -2.15 -12.96
N GLY A 151 3.05 -1.01 -13.35
CA GLY A 151 1.98 -0.94 -14.36
C GLY A 151 0.64 -1.53 -13.89
N ILE A 152 0.32 -1.40 -12.59
CA ILE A 152 -0.94 -1.85 -12.00
C ILE A 152 -1.74 -0.67 -11.45
N PHE A 153 -2.99 -0.91 -11.08
CA PHE A 153 -3.79 0.12 -10.41
C PHE A 153 -3.48 0.18 -8.90
N GLY A 154 -3.36 1.41 -8.39
CA GLY A 154 -3.19 1.67 -6.97
C GLY A 154 -4.13 2.77 -6.49
N LEU A 155 -4.84 2.51 -5.40
CA LEU A 155 -5.70 3.49 -4.74
C LEU A 155 -5.10 3.92 -3.40
N LYS A 156 -4.79 5.21 -3.27
CA LYS A 156 -4.64 5.90 -1.99
C LYS A 156 -5.93 6.66 -1.72
N PRO A 157 -6.74 6.25 -0.76
CA PRO A 157 -8.01 6.91 -0.47
C PRO A 157 -7.79 8.27 0.22
N THR A 158 -8.87 8.99 0.47
CA THR A 158 -8.85 10.18 1.32
C THR A 158 -8.38 9.81 2.74
N PHE A 159 -7.64 10.71 3.38
CA PHE A 159 -7.17 10.52 4.78
C PHE A 159 -8.35 10.28 5.73
N GLY A 160 -8.18 9.31 6.64
CA GLY A 160 -9.21 8.99 7.62
C GLY A 160 -10.41 8.18 7.08
N THR A 161 -10.33 7.60 5.88
CA THR A 161 -11.44 6.80 5.32
C THR A 161 -11.23 5.28 5.44
N ILE A 162 -9.99 4.83 5.61
CA ILE A 162 -9.65 3.46 5.98
C ILE A 162 -8.88 3.50 7.29
N SER A 163 -9.31 2.70 8.26
CA SER A 163 -8.67 2.64 9.58
C SER A 163 -7.21 2.19 9.50
N ARG A 164 -6.37 2.85 10.30
CA ARG A 164 -4.95 2.53 10.50
C ARG A 164 -4.72 1.73 11.78
N SER A 165 -5.79 1.36 12.52
CA SER A 165 -5.68 0.55 13.73
C SER A 165 -5.05 -0.80 13.42
N GLY A 166 -3.95 -1.12 14.10
CA GLY A 166 -3.16 -2.34 13.84
C GLY A 166 -2.20 -2.20 12.64
N MET A 167 -1.93 -0.99 12.16
CA MET A 167 -0.86 -0.71 11.21
C MET A 167 0.28 0.02 11.92
N SER A 168 1.52 -0.42 11.68
CA SER A 168 2.70 0.27 12.24
C SER A 168 2.79 1.69 11.69
N ALA A 169 2.70 2.67 12.58
CA ALA A 169 2.69 4.08 12.22
C ALA A 169 4.10 4.61 11.93
N ILE A 170 4.22 5.37 10.85
CA ILE A 170 5.39 6.23 10.56
C ILE A 170 5.01 7.67 10.87
N SER A 171 3.87 8.11 10.35
CA SER A 171 3.34 9.46 10.53
C SER A 171 1.84 9.43 10.72
N GLN A 172 1.38 9.75 11.91
CA GLN A 172 -0.05 9.81 12.20
C GLN A 172 -0.83 10.74 11.25
N ARG A 173 -0.19 11.79 10.74
CA ARG A 173 -0.82 12.79 9.87
C ARG A 173 -0.78 12.45 8.37
N LEU A 174 0.09 11.52 7.97
CA LEU A 174 0.34 11.24 6.56
C LEU A 174 0.05 9.80 6.15
N ASP A 175 -0.06 8.87 7.11
CA ASP A 175 -0.21 7.45 6.79
C ASP A 175 -1.61 7.12 6.29
N HIS A 176 -1.65 6.35 5.20
CA HIS A 176 -2.87 5.81 4.61
C HIS A 176 -2.67 4.33 4.31
N PRO A 177 -3.61 3.45 4.60
CA PRO A 177 -3.72 2.18 3.90
C PRO A 177 -4.05 2.42 2.42
N GLY A 178 -3.66 1.49 1.54
CA GLY A 178 -3.97 1.55 0.13
C GLY A 178 -4.19 0.18 -0.48
N ILE A 179 -4.76 0.15 -1.68
CA ILE A 179 -5.19 -1.07 -2.37
C ILE A 179 -4.47 -1.17 -3.70
N TYR A 180 -4.03 -2.36 -4.08
CA TYR A 180 -3.51 -2.71 -5.39
C TYR A 180 -4.37 -3.76 -6.05
N ALA A 181 -4.61 -3.58 -7.35
CA ALA A 181 -5.28 -4.56 -8.20
C ALA A 181 -4.88 -4.41 -9.68
N ASN A 182 -5.25 -5.39 -10.51
CA ASN A 182 -5.06 -5.30 -11.95
C ASN A 182 -6.22 -4.58 -12.66
N THR A 183 -7.33 -4.31 -11.98
CA THR A 183 -8.47 -3.56 -12.53
C THR A 183 -9.03 -2.55 -11.53
N PRO A 184 -9.64 -1.45 -11.99
CA PRO A 184 -10.33 -0.50 -11.11
C PRO A 184 -11.55 -1.11 -10.39
N ASP A 185 -12.23 -2.09 -11.02
CA ASP A 185 -13.40 -2.74 -10.42
C ASP A 185 -13.00 -3.60 -9.22
N ASP A 186 -11.85 -4.28 -9.28
CA ASP A 186 -11.31 -5.03 -8.15
C ASP A 186 -10.93 -4.10 -6.99
N ILE A 187 -10.35 -2.92 -7.28
CA ILE A 187 -10.10 -1.89 -6.27
C ILE A 187 -11.40 -1.45 -5.60
N LYS A 188 -12.44 -1.16 -6.41
CA LYS A 188 -13.76 -0.76 -5.92
C LYS A 188 -14.38 -1.84 -5.03
N LEU A 189 -14.25 -3.10 -5.41
CA LEU A 189 -14.75 -4.24 -4.65
C LEU A 189 -14.14 -4.29 -3.25
N VAL A 190 -12.81 -4.22 -3.11
CA VAL A 190 -12.13 -4.22 -1.81
C VAL A 190 -12.41 -2.93 -1.04
N ALA A 191 -12.39 -1.78 -1.72
CA ALA A 191 -12.69 -0.49 -1.10
C ALA A 191 -14.08 -0.48 -0.44
N SER A 192 -15.09 -1.09 -1.08
CA SER A 192 -16.45 -1.19 -0.53
C SER A 192 -16.53 -1.95 0.80
N VAL A 193 -15.53 -2.78 1.11
CA VAL A 193 -15.44 -3.55 2.35
C VAL A 193 -14.64 -2.81 3.42
N ILE A 194 -13.48 -2.23 3.05
CA ILE A 194 -12.56 -1.67 4.05
C ILE A 194 -12.74 -0.17 4.31
N LEU A 195 -13.51 0.55 3.50
CA LEU A 195 -13.95 1.92 3.77
C LEU A 195 -15.06 1.89 4.84
N SER A 196 -14.66 1.70 6.09
CA SER A 196 -15.56 1.53 7.22
C SER A 196 -15.00 2.24 8.44
N TYR A 197 -15.88 2.89 9.20
CA TYR A 197 -15.52 3.61 10.43
C TYR A 197 -14.98 2.68 11.51
N ASP A 198 -13.93 3.12 12.16
CA ASP A 198 -13.34 2.48 13.33
C ASP A 198 -13.11 3.51 14.44
N SER A 199 -13.80 3.36 15.56
CA SER A 199 -13.68 4.26 16.71
C SER A 199 -12.30 4.24 17.39
N LYS A 200 -11.45 3.24 17.09
CA LYS A 200 -10.08 3.17 17.61
C LYS A 200 -9.11 4.04 16.82
N ASP A 201 -9.42 4.42 15.58
CA ASP A 201 -8.63 5.39 14.80
C ASP A 201 -9.22 6.79 14.99
N LEU A 202 -8.60 7.56 15.87
CA LEU A 202 -9.09 8.89 16.28
C LEU A 202 -9.06 9.95 15.16
N ASP A 203 -8.40 9.67 14.04
CA ASP A 203 -8.38 10.58 12.89
C ASP A 203 -9.50 10.27 11.87
N MET A 204 -10.34 9.27 12.15
CA MET A 204 -11.52 8.98 11.33
C MET A 204 -12.73 9.82 11.77
N ASP A 205 -13.47 10.33 10.79
CA ASP A 205 -14.75 11.02 11.03
C ASP A 205 -15.91 10.04 10.89
N SER A 206 -16.69 9.87 11.96
CA SER A 206 -17.88 9.02 11.98
C SER A 206 -18.98 9.48 11.02
N ASN A 207 -18.95 10.75 10.60
CA ASN A 207 -19.89 11.30 9.62
C ASN A 207 -19.49 10.99 8.19
N TYR A 208 -18.25 10.53 7.97
CA TYR A 208 -17.78 10.11 6.64
C TYR A 208 -18.38 8.75 6.31
N ILE A 209 -19.55 8.77 5.70
CA ILE A 209 -20.21 7.55 5.23
C ILE A 209 -19.87 7.37 3.75
N PHE A 210 -19.13 6.31 3.43
CA PHE A 210 -18.94 5.89 2.06
C PHE A 210 -20.29 5.43 1.50
N LYS A 211 -21.01 6.34 0.86
CA LYS A 211 -22.21 6.00 0.10
C LYS A 211 -21.77 5.55 -1.29
N ASN A 212 -22.10 4.32 -1.64
CA ASN A 212 -21.94 3.82 -3.00
C ASN A 212 -22.98 4.54 -3.90
N GLN A 213 -22.75 5.84 -4.13
CA GLN A 213 -23.58 6.64 -5.03
C GLN A 213 -23.08 6.38 -6.44
N ALA A 214 -23.96 5.87 -7.29
CA ALA A 214 -23.72 5.90 -8.71
C ALA A 214 -23.50 7.38 -9.10
N VAL A 215 -22.30 7.71 -9.55
CA VAL A 215 -22.01 9.04 -10.06
C VAL A 215 -22.82 9.20 -11.36
N SER A 216 -23.90 9.94 -11.30
CA SER A 216 -24.78 10.21 -12.44
C SER A 216 -24.28 11.37 -13.30
N ASN A 217 -22.97 11.64 -13.35
CA ASN A 217 -22.46 12.67 -14.24
C ASN A 217 -22.04 12.04 -15.58
N PRO A 218 -22.84 12.16 -16.63
CA PRO A 218 -22.56 11.58 -17.95
C PRO A 218 -21.40 12.29 -18.67
N SER A 219 -20.95 13.46 -18.19
CA SER A 219 -19.90 14.26 -18.82
C SER A 219 -18.88 14.73 -17.77
N PRO A 220 -17.93 13.86 -17.35
CA PRO A 220 -16.90 14.26 -16.41
C PRO A 220 -15.99 15.35 -17.03
N LYS A 221 -15.59 16.31 -16.20
CA LYS A 221 -14.56 17.30 -16.56
C LYS A 221 -13.21 16.74 -16.12
N PHE A 222 -12.20 16.87 -16.97
CA PHE A 222 -10.84 16.42 -16.71
C PHE A 222 -9.92 17.63 -16.54
N ALA A 223 -8.95 17.50 -15.65
CA ALA A 223 -7.90 18.47 -15.46
C ALA A 223 -6.53 17.79 -15.49
N PHE A 224 -5.56 18.43 -16.14
CA PHE A 224 -4.15 18.06 -16.07
C PHE A 224 -3.41 19.07 -15.21
N ILE A 225 -2.71 18.59 -14.19
CA ILE A 225 -1.99 19.43 -13.24
C ILE A 225 -0.51 19.04 -13.24
N LYS A 226 0.36 19.95 -13.66
CA LYS A 226 1.81 19.82 -13.46
C LYS A 226 2.14 20.16 -12.02
N GLY A 227 2.26 19.13 -11.17
CA GLY A 227 2.56 19.30 -9.74
C GLY A 227 3.94 19.91 -9.48
N PRO A 228 4.26 20.28 -8.22
CA PRO A 228 5.50 20.98 -7.86
C PRO A 228 6.78 20.25 -8.22
N VAL A 229 6.72 18.91 -8.36
CA VAL A 229 7.87 18.05 -8.70
C VAL A 229 7.86 17.59 -10.16
N TRP A 230 7.00 18.14 -11.01
CA TRP A 230 6.92 17.77 -12.43
C TRP A 230 8.28 17.86 -13.13
N SER A 231 9.02 18.93 -12.88
CA SER A 231 10.34 19.16 -13.47
C SER A 231 11.43 18.18 -13.01
N CYS A 232 11.17 17.39 -11.96
CA CYS A 232 12.07 16.34 -11.48
C CYS A 232 11.86 15.00 -12.22
N GLY A 233 10.81 14.88 -13.03
CA GLY A 233 10.54 13.68 -13.81
C GLY A 233 11.43 13.59 -15.04
N ASP A 234 11.69 12.36 -15.51
CA ASP A 234 12.44 12.13 -16.74
C ASP A 234 11.69 12.71 -17.95
N LYS A 235 12.44 13.18 -18.95
CA LYS A 235 11.88 13.80 -20.16
C LYS A 235 10.95 12.86 -20.91
N ASP A 236 11.35 11.60 -21.07
CA ASP A 236 10.57 10.59 -21.76
C ASP A 236 9.20 10.38 -21.09
N MET A 237 9.17 10.35 -19.74
CA MET A 237 7.92 10.27 -18.97
C MET A 237 7.04 11.51 -19.19
N GLN A 238 7.64 12.70 -19.15
CA GLN A 238 6.89 13.96 -19.37
C GLN A 238 6.29 14.00 -20.78
N GLU A 239 7.08 13.64 -21.79
CA GLU A 239 6.64 13.59 -23.19
C GLU A 239 5.51 12.59 -23.42
N GLU A 240 5.60 11.39 -22.82
CA GLU A 240 4.55 10.37 -22.95
C GLU A 240 3.24 10.80 -22.26
N ILE A 241 3.31 11.45 -21.11
CA ILE A 241 2.12 12.01 -20.46
C ILE A 241 1.53 13.14 -21.32
N GLU A 242 2.35 14.05 -21.84
CA GLU A 242 1.87 15.13 -22.69
C GLU A 242 1.23 14.61 -24.01
N LYS A 243 1.83 13.57 -24.62
CA LYS A 243 1.23 12.87 -25.77
C LYS A 243 -0.12 12.24 -25.41
N PHE A 244 -0.20 11.58 -24.25
CA PHE A 244 -1.46 11.00 -23.78
C PHE A 244 -2.55 12.08 -23.62
N ILE A 245 -2.22 13.21 -23.00
CA ILE A 245 -3.14 14.33 -22.79
C ILE A 245 -3.60 14.90 -24.15
N ALA A 246 -2.66 15.11 -25.08
CA ALA A 246 -2.97 15.67 -26.41
C ALA A 246 -3.88 14.76 -27.25
N ASN A 247 -3.83 13.44 -27.02
CA ASN A 247 -4.65 12.47 -27.74
C ASN A 247 -5.86 11.99 -26.94
N PHE A 248 -6.13 12.58 -25.78
CA PHE A 248 -7.27 12.17 -24.95
C PHE A 248 -8.60 12.52 -25.66
N PRO A 249 -9.59 11.61 -25.70
CA PRO A 249 -10.80 11.79 -26.50
C PRO A 249 -11.77 12.85 -25.98
N MET A 250 -11.46 13.47 -24.84
CA MET A 250 -12.29 14.49 -24.19
C MET A 250 -11.45 15.72 -23.86
N GLU A 251 -12.08 16.86 -23.67
CA GLU A 251 -11.39 18.07 -23.28
C GLU A 251 -10.74 17.93 -21.90
N ILE A 252 -9.48 18.30 -21.81
CA ILE A 252 -8.70 18.34 -20.56
C ILE A 252 -8.25 19.79 -20.34
N GLU A 253 -8.67 20.36 -19.22
CA GLU A 253 -8.20 21.67 -18.77
C GLU A 253 -6.82 21.53 -18.13
N THR A 254 -5.85 22.34 -18.55
CA THR A 254 -4.54 22.43 -17.85
C THR A 254 -4.65 23.47 -16.75
N ILE A 255 -4.40 23.02 -15.49
CA ILE A 255 -4.48 23.86 -14.30
C ILE A 255 -3.07 24.11 -13.76
N GLU A 256 -2.74 25.38 -13.55
CA GLU A 256 -1.54 25.80 -12.84
C GLU A 256 -1.84 25.92 -11.34
N LEU A 257 -1.01 25.25 -10.52
CA LEU A 257 -1.12 25.37 -9.07
C LEU A 257 -0.53 26.70 -8.59
N GLY A 258 -1.19 27.33 -7.63
CA GLY A 258 -0.70 28.55 -6.99
C GLY A 258 0.64 28.38 -6.27
N THR A 259 1.26 29.51 -5.92
CA THR A 259 2.60 29.56 -5.28
C THR A 259 2.67 28.77 -3.96
N ASP A 260 1.57 28.65 -3.24
CA ASP A 260 1.49 27.91 -1.95
C ASP A 260 1.85 26.43 -2.12
N PHE A 261 1.60 25.84 -3.28
CA PHE A 261 1.97 24.46 -3.58
C PHE A 261 3.47 24.24 -3.79
N LYS A 262 4.25 25.30 -4.03
CA LYS A 262 5.72 25.20 -4.18
C LYS A 262 6.37 24.75 -2.88
N GLU A 263 5.84 25.15 -1.73
CA GLU A 263 6.35 24.79 -0.40
C GLU A 263 5.80 23.43 0.10
N ALA A 264 4.84 22.84 -0.60
CA ALA A 264 4.17 21.62 -0.14
C ALA A 264 5.15 20.44 0.03
N ALA A 265 6.09 20.25 -0.91
CA ALA A 265 7.08 19.18 -0.85
C ALA A 265 7.97 19.32 0.40
N LYS A 266 8.44 20.53 0.70
CA LYS A 266 9.27 20.83 1.86
C LYS A 266 8.50 20.66 3.17
N SER A 267 7.28 21.14 3.23
CA SER A 267 6.40 20.97 4.39
C SER A 267 6.11 19.50 4.67
N HIS A 268 5.82 18.73 3.61
CA HIS A 268 5.64 17.28 3.70
C HIS A 268 6.90 16.59 4.25
N GLU A 269 8.08 16.96 3.79
CA GLU A 269 9.35 16.39 4.27
C GLU A 269 9.58 16.68 5.75
N ILE A 270 9.33 17.90 6.21
CA ILE A 270 9.46 18.32 7.61
C ILE A 270 8.51 17.51 8.50
N ILE A 271 7.23 17.43 8.14
CA ILE A 271 6.22 16.68 8.89
C ILE A 271 6.59 15.20 8.94
N MET A 272 7.00 14.64 7.80
CA MET A 272 7.38 13.23 7.71
C MET A 272 8.61 12.91 8.56
N ASN A 273 9.66 13.72 8.48
CA ASN A 273 10.88 13.52 9.25
C ASN A 273 10.64 13.64 10.76
N GLY A 274 9.90 14.65 11.21
CA GLY A 274 9.53 14.79 12.62
C GLY A 274 8.70 13.61 13.13
N SER A 275 7.78 13.10 12.30
CA SER A 275 6.97 11.93 12.63
C SER A 275 7.80 10.65 12.71
N ILE A 276 8.70 10.41 11.75
CA ILE A 276 9.62 9.25 11.72
C ILE A 276 10.45 9.21 13.01
N SER A 277 11.03 10.34 13.40
CA SER A 277 11.77 10.45 14.67
C SER A 277 10.94 9.96 15.85
N ARG A 278 9.77 10.55 16.01
CA ARG A 278 8.89 10.24 17.12
C ARG A 278 8.48 8.76 17.15
N SER A 279 8.21 8.18 15.98
CA SER A 279 7.72 6.80 15.86
C SER A 279 8.80 5.75 16.01
N LEU A 280 10.07 6.06 15.66
CA LEU A 280 11.14 5.08 15.59
C LEU A 280 12.29 5.30 16.59
N ILE A 281 12.23 6.35 17.42
CA ILE A 281 13.32 6.66 18.36
C ILE A 281 13.58 5.54 19.36
N ASP A 282 12.54 4.86 19.81
CA ASP A 282 12.68 3.76 20.77
C ASP A 282 13.40 2.56 20.13
N TYR A 283 13.11 2.24 18.86
CA TYR A 283 13.85 1.22 18.12
C TYR A 283 15.32 1.59 17.94
N TYR A 284 15.59 2.84 17.60
CA TYR A 284 16.97 3.35 17.47
C TYR A 284 17.76 3.26 18.78
N ASN A 285 17.13 3.62 19.90
CA ASN A 285 17.74 3.56 21.23
C ASN A 285 17.89 2.14 21.76
N THR A 286 17.03 1.21 21.34
CA THR A 286 17.08 -0.19 21.77
C THR A 286 18.26 -0.93 21.14
N ASP A 287 18.38 -0.92 19.83
CA ASP A 287 19.49 -1.58 19.12
C ASP A 287 19.63 -1.08 17.68
N LYS A 288 20.32 0.03 17.51
CA LYS A 288 20.57 0.60 16.19
C LYS A 288 21.36 -0.30 15.23
N SER A 289 22.06 -1.32 15.74
CA SER A 289 22.82 -2.23 14.91
C SER A 289 21.94 -3.18 14.09
N LYS A 290 20.69 -3.35 14.49
CA LYS A 290 19.68 -4.13 13.78
C LYS A 290 18.89 -3.33 12.74
N LEU A 291 19.08 -2.03 12.69
CA LEU A 291 18.47 -1.15 11.70
C LEU A 291 19.32 -1.08 10.44
N HIS A 292 18.66 -0.93 9.30
CA HIS A 292 19.35 -0.66 8.05
C HIS A 292 20.07 0.69 8.12
N GLN A 293 21.29 0.79 7.57
CA GLN A 293 22.11 2.02 7.64
C GLN A 293 21.36 3.26 7.12
N PHE A 294 20.52 3.11 6.12
CA PHE A 294 19.68 4.19 5.60
C PHE A 294 18.70 4.73 6.67
N THR A 295 18.07 3.85 7.44
CA THR A 295 17.19 4.21 8.56
C THR A 295 17.99 4.90 9.67
N VAL A 296 19.14 4.36 10.02
CA VAL A 296 20.06 4.96 11.01
C VAL A 296 20.47 6.37 10.59
N ASN A 297 20.90 6.56 9.35
CA ASN A 297 21.30 7.86 8.84
C ASN A 297 20.15 8.86 8.89
N ARG A 298 18.96 8.44 8.48
CA ARG A 298 17.78 9.30 8.50
C ARG A 298 17.38 9.73 9.91
N LEU A 299 17.42 8.82 10.87
CA LEU A 299 17.14 9.14 12.28
C LEU A 299 18.23 10.02 12.90
N SER A 300 19.50 9.84 12.51
CA SER A 300 20.61 10.67 13.00
C SER A 300 20.53 12.12 12.51
N LEU A 301 20.01 12.37 11.31
CA LEU A 301 19.83 13.72 10.76
C LEU A 301 18.78 14.55 11.49
N ILE A 302 17.89 13.92 12.21
CA ILE A 302 16.78 14.58 12.91
C ILE A 302 17.25 15.21 14.23
N HIS A 303 18.34 14.73 14.78
CA HIS A 303 18.97 15.32 15.98
C HIS A 303 19.81 16.59 15.70
N ILE A 304 19.99 16.93 14.44
CA ILE A 304 20.69 18.14 13.99
C ILE A 304 19.68 19.26 13.69
#